data_a8e53c5e1e2b99dde6cb45c9df5f6af1
#
_entry.id   a8e53c5e1e2b99dde6cb45c9df5f6af1
#
_cell.length_a   1.000
_cell.length_b   1.000
_cell.length_c   1.000
_cell.angle_alpha   90.00
_cell.angle_beta   90.00
_cell.angle_gamma   90.00
#
_symmetry.space_group_name_H-M   'P 1'
#
loop_
_entity.id
_entity.type
_entity.pdbx_description
1 polymer ?
#
loop_
_entity_poly.entity_id
_entity_poly.type
_entity_poly.pdbx_seq_one_letter_code
_entity_poly.pdbx_strand_id
1 'polypeptide(L)'
;MRAPIPILIAVALLLGACASPTATESPQIKELTVFAAASLTDGFTKAGIEFAKSAVRVRVTFNFGSSSTLATQITNGAPADVFASADDANVQKIVDAKLADGVPTAFATNRLEIAVAAGNPKRIGSLADLAQSGVVLVLAAPTVPAGKYALDALTKAGVNAEPVSQEVDVRAVLNKVSLGEADAGIVYVTDVKSAGSRVTGVEIPEQQQVVARYPIAVVKGSKNAALAHRFVDYLVSPAGQSVLAEFGFSKP
;
A
#
# COMPACT_ATOMS: atom_id res chain seq x y z
N MET A 1 55.35 67.24 55.63
CA MET A 1 54.82 65.88 55.76
C MET A 1 53.44 65.88 55.24
N ARG A 2 53.26 65.39 53.99
CA ARG A 2 51.95 65.31 53.29
C ARG A 2 51.61 63.80 53.14
N ALA A 3 50.53 63.39 53.75
CA ALA A 3 50.02 62.01 53.64
C ALA A 3 49.27 61.82 52.32
N PRO A 4 49.38 60.70 51.66
CA PRO A 4 48.62 60.39 50.43
C PRO A 4 47.21 59.81 50.75
N ILE A 5 46.26 60.31 49.99
CA ILE A 5 44.85 59.85 50.00
C ILE A 5 44.74 58.60 49.14
N PRO A 6 44.08 57.49 49.54
CA PRO A 6 43.84 56.37 48.70
C PRO A 6 42.56 56.58 47.82
N ILE A 7 42.73 56.46 46.54
CA ILE A 7 41.62 56.42 45.54
C ILE A 7 40.99 55.05 45.59
N LEU A 8 39.69 54.95 45.96
CA LEU A 8 38.89 53.77 45.91
C LEU A 8 38.30 53.68 44.46
N ILE A 9 38.75 52.69 43.68
CA ILE A 9 38.20 52.37 42.40
C ILE A 9 37.01 51.37 42.57
N ALA A 10 35.79 51.86 42.40
CA ALA A 10 34.58 51.00 42.34
C ALA A 10 34.47 50.32 41.00
N VAL A 11 34.70 49.00 40.96
CA VAL A 11 34.45 48.16 39.79
C VAL A 11 32.98 47.79 39.79
N ALA A 12 32.20 48.37 38.87
CA ALA A 12 30.80 47.98 38.58
C ALA A 12 30.80 46.75 37.73
N LEU A 13 30.44 45.59 38.30
CA LEU A 13 30.15 44.35 37.55
C LEU A 13 28.81 44.49 36.83
N LEU A 14 28.83 44.71 35.51
CA LEU A 14 27.67 44.57 34.63
C LEU A 14 27.39 43.09 34.39
N LEU A 15 26.43 42.52 35.12
CA LEU A 15 25.84 41.22 34.85
C LEU A 15 24.98 41.32 33.56
N GLY A 16 25.60 41.01 32.41
CA GLY A 16 24.90 40.84 31.14
C GLY A 16 24.05 39.57 31.20
N ALA A 17 22.75 39.72 31.37
CA ALA A 17 21.78 38.63 31.17
C ALA A 17 21.78 38.20 29.69
N CYS A 18 22.50 37.14 29.36
CA CYS A 18 22.34 36.46 28.08
C CYS A 18 20.95 35.80 28.02
N ALA A 19 19.97 36.51 27.49
CA ALA A 19 18.73 35.90 27.06
C ALA A 19 19.06 35.02 25.84
N SER A 20 19.14 33.72 26.05
CA SER A 20 19.22 32.74 24.96
C SER A 20 17.99 32.90 24.07
N PRO A 21 18.13 33.08 22.74
CA PRO A 21 17.00 33.10 21.88
C PRO A 21 16.32 31.71 21.96
N THR A 22 15.07 31.70 22.38
CA THR A 22 14.20 30.52 22.29
C THR A 22 14.17 30.14 20.81
N ALA A 23 14.88 29.08 20.45
CA ALA A 23 14.80 28.51 19.08
C ALA A 23 13.35 28.17 18.84
N THR A 24 12.68 28.95 18.00
CA THR A 24 11.37 28.63 17.47
C THR A 24 11.60 27.40 16.59
N GLU A 25 11.37 26.19 17.13
CA GLU A 25 11.41 24.96 16.33
C GLU A 25 10.48 25.16 15.14
N SER A 26 11.06 25.16 13.95
CA SER A 26 10.27 25.11 12.72
C SER A 26 9.39 23.88 12.81
N PRO A 27 8.07 24.01 12.70
CA PRO A 27 7.15 22.91 12.91
C PRO A 27 7.43 21.82 11.88
N GLN A 28 7.90 20.67 12.36
CA GLN A 28 8.32 19.53 11.55
C GLN A 28 7.14 18.90 10.78
N ILE A 29 7.41 18.49 9.53
CA ILE A 29 6.49 17.67 8.76
C ILE A 29 6.45 16.29 9.40
N LYS A 30 5.26 15.80 9.75
CA LYS A 30 5.05 14.43 10.19
C LYS A 30 4.98 13.51 8.98
N GLU A 31 5.81 12.51 8.94
CA GLU A 31 5.84 11.52 7.86
C GLU A 31 5.15 10.25 8.32
N LEU A 32 4.14 9.80 7.54
CA LEU A 32 3.43 8.55 7.76
C LEU A 32 3.89 7.55 6.71
N THR A 33 4.52 6.45 7.15
CA THR A 33 5.01 5.38 6.27
C THR A 33 3.97 4.26 6.18
N VAL A 34 3.43 4.05 4.99
CA VAL A 34 2.38 3.07 4.71
C VAL A 34 2.95 1.96 3.82
N PHE A 35 2.95 0.73 4.33
CA PHE A 35 3.23 -0.47 3.53
C PHE A 35 1.91 -0.99 2.97
N ALA A 36 1.77 -1.05 1.65
CA ALA A 36 0.50 -1.35 1.00
C ALA A 36 0.66 -2.33 -0.17
N ALA A 37 -0.31 -3.23 -0.32
CA ALA A 37 -0.35 -4.16 -1.45
C ALA A 37 -0.20 -3.43 -2.79
N ALA A 38 0.53 -4.02 -3.74
CA ALA A 38 0.82 -3.41 -5.04
C ALA A 38 -0.43 -2.95 -5.80
N SER A 39 -1.55 -3.69 -5.67
CA SER A 39 -2.85 -3.31 -6.26
C SER A 39 -3.45 -2.02 -5.70
N LEU A 40 -2.98 -1.55 -4.53
CA LEU A 40 -3.44 -0.31 -3.90
C LEU A 40 -2.73 0.94 -4.43
N THR A 41 -1.72 0.81 -5.28
CA THR A 41 -0.81 1.90 -5.68
C THR A 41 -1.55 3.17 -6.06
N ASP A 42 -2.48 3.11 -7.02
CA ASP A 42 -3.13 4.32 -7.54
C ASP A 42 -4.15 4.88 -6.54
N GLY A 43 -5.00 4.02 -5.97
CA GLY A 43 -6.00 4.40 -4.98
C GLY A 43 -5.36 5.01 -3.71
N PHE A 44 -4.29 4.38 -3.20
CA PHE A 44 -3.62 4.88 -1.99
C PHE A 44 -2.79 6.13 -2.25
N THR A 45 -2.18 6.27 -3.42
CA THR A 45 -1.49 7.52 -3.79
C THR A 45 -2.47 8.70 -3.78
N LYS A 46 -3.65 8.52 -4.38
CA LYS A 46 -4.72 9.54 -4.34
C LYS A 46 -5.23 9.75 -2.92
N ALA A 47 -5.54 8.69 -2.18
CA ALA A 47 -6.03 8.77 -0.81
C ALA A 47 -5.02 9.48 0.13
N GLY A 48 -3.73 9.21 -0.02
CA GLY A 48 -2.68 9.88 0.74
C GLY A 48 -2.60 11.38 0.47
N ILE A 49 -2.78 11.79 -0.79
CA ILE A 49 -2.84 13.21 -1.17
C ILE A 49 -4.06 13.89 -0.52
N GLU A 50 -5.24 13.27 -0.61
CA GLU A 50 -6.47 13.84 -0.03
C GLU A 50 -6.41 13.88 1.50
N PHE A 51 -5.88 12.82 2.13
CA PHE A 51 -5.65 12.81 3.58
C PHE A 51 -4.69 13.92 4.03
N ALA A 52 -3.58 14.11 3.31
CA ALA A 52 -2.60 15.15 3.64
C ALA A 52 -3.18 16.57 3.56
N LYS A 53 -4.17 16.83 2.69
CA LYS A 53 -4.89 18.11 2.64
C LYS A 53 -5.71 18.37 3.91
N SER A 54 -6.22 17.32 4.55
CA SER A 54 -7.00 17.39 5.79
C SER A 54 -6.15 17.47 7.06
N ALA A 55 -4.82 17.28 6.93
CA ALA A 55 -3.89 17.19 8.05
C ALA A 55 -2.71 18.16 7.84
N VAL A 56 -2.62 19.17 8.70
CA VAL A 56 -1.56 20.19 8.59
C VAL A 56 -0.18 19.54 8.75
N ARG A 57 0.71 19.75 7.75
CA ARG A 57 2.10 19.28 7.75
C ARG A 57 2.25 17.77 7.86
N VAL A 58 1.44 17.03 7.13
CA VAL A 58 1.55 15.59 7.00
C VAL A 58 2.04 15.24 5.58
N ARG A 59 2.96 14.29 5.50
CA ARG A 59 3.35 13.60 4.28
C ARG A 59 3.06 12.12 4.47
N VAL A 60 2.40 11.51 3.50
CA VAL A 60 2.21 10.06 3.45
C VAL A 60 3.19 9.51 2.42
N THR A 61 4.01 8.57 2.85
CA THR A 61 4.96 7.84 1.99
C THR A 61 4.53 6.39 1.90
N PHE A 62 4.68 5.80 0.72
CA PHE A 62 4.23 4.44 0.46
C PHE A 62 5.40 3.53 0.09
N ASN A 63 5.37 2.30 0.62
CA ASN A 63 6.13 1.17 0.13
C ASN A 63 5.12 0.17 -0.45
N PHE A 64 5.06 0.08 -1.79
CA PHE A 64 4.16 -0.83 -2.49
C PHE A 64 4.88 -2.12 -2.86
N GLY A 65 4.21 -3.25 -2.68
CA GLY A 65 4.73 -4.57 -3.02
C GLY A 65 3.73 -5.67 -2.73
N SER A 66 4.14 -6.94 -2.86
CA SER A 66 3.26 -8.03 -2.46
C SER A 66 3.00 -8.00 -0.95
N SER A 67 1.76 -8.28 -0.54
CA SER A 67 1.41 -8.31 0.88
C SER A 67 2.28 -9.29 1.66
N SER A 68 2.67 -10.42 1.05
CA SER A 68 3.54 -11.42 1.68
C SER A 68 4.95 -10.88 1.95
N THR A 69 5.54 -10.16 1.01
CA THR A 69 6.85 -9.51 1.16
C THR A 69 6.80 -8.42 2.22
N LEU A 70 5.76 -7.57 2.18
CA LEU A 70 5.60 -6.46 3.13
C LEU A 70 5.39 -6.97 4.56
N ALA A 71 4.55 -8.02 4.75
CA ALA A 71 4.37 -8.64 6.06
C ALA A 71 5.70 -9.19 6.60
N THR A 72 6.51 -9.84 5.75
CA THR A 72 7.83 -10.33 6.13
C THR A 72 8.78 -9.19 6.50
N GLN A 73 8.78 -8.10 5.75
CA GLN A 73 9.58 -6.90 6.08
C GLN A 73 9.21 -6.34 7.45
N ILE A 74 7.89 -6.21 7.75
CA ILE A 74 7.41 -5.71 9.03
C ILE A 74 7.79 -6.65 10.17
N THR A 75 7.62 -7.96 10.00
CA THR A 75 8.01 -8.94 11.03
C THR A 75 9.52 -8.98 11.28
N ASN A 76 10.33 -8.56 10.29
CA ASN A 76 11.77 -8.37 10.40
C ASN A 76 12.17 -6.97 10.86
N GLY A 77 11.23 -6.14 11.31
CA GLY A 77 11.51 -4.84 11.92
C GLY A 77 11.55 -3.65 10.96
N ALA A 78 11.04 -3.78 9.74
CA ALA A 78 10.92 -2.63 8.83
C ALA A 78 9.98 -1.56 9.45
N PRO A 79 10.35 -0.27 9.38
CA PRO A 79 9.63 0.81 10.05
C PRO A 79 8.37 1.22 9.26
N ALA A 80 7.31 0.47 9.41
CA ALA A 80 5.99 0.82 8.88
C ALA A 80 5.11 1.41 9.99
N ASP A 81 4.32 2.42 9.68
CA ASP A 81 3.27 2.94 10.56
C ASP A 81 1.94 2.23 10.31
N VAL A 82 1.66 1.88 9.05
CA VAL A 82 0.42 1.23 8.61
C VAL A 82 0.76 0.09 7.65
N PHE A 83 0.04 -1.02 7.74
CA PHE A 83 0.08 -2.12 6.79
C PHE A 83 -1.30 -2.38 6.20
N ALA A 84 -1.43 -2.26 4.87
CA ALA A 84 -2.64 -2.56 4.11
C ALA A 84 -2.38 -3.74 3.17
N SER A 85 -3.09 -4.84 3.39
CA SER A 85 -2.91 -6.12 2.70
C SER A 85 -4.03 -6.39 1.70
N ALA A 86 -3.75 -7.21 0.69
CA ALA A 86 -4.74 -7.74 -0.26
C ALA A 86 -5.33 -9.09 0.20
N ASP A 87 -5.01 -9.55 1.40
CA ASP A 87 -5.62 -10.73 2.04
C ASP A 87 -5.52 -10.67 3.57
N ASP A 88 -6.37 -11.44 4.24
CA ASP A 88 -6.35 -11.57 5.70
C ASP A 88 -5.13 -12.36 6.20
N ALA A 89 -4.64 -13.33 5.42
CA ALA A 89 -3.56 -14.22 5.86
C ALA A 89 -2.25 -13.46 6.13
N ASN A 90 -1.94 -12.45 5.31
CA ASN A 90 -0.72 -11.66 5.51
C ASN A 90 -0.85 -10.64 6.66
N VAL A 91 -2.04 -10.07 6.89
CA VAL A 91 -2.26 -9.25 8.10
C VAL A 91 -2.21 -10.13 9.35
N GLN A 92 -2.74 -11.36 9.29
CA GLN A 92 -2.67 -12.27 10.42
C GLN A 92 -1.23 -12.56 10.87
N LYS A 93 -0.25 -12.60 9.95
CA LYS A 93 1.17 -12.75 10.31
C LYS A 93 1.67 -11.67 11.26
N ILE A 94 1.30 -10.40 11.03
CA ILE A 94 1.69 -9.30 11.92
C ILE A 94 0.90 -9.30 13.23
N VAL A 95 -0.34 -9.79 13.22
CA VAL A 95 -1.14 -10.00 14.44
C VAL A 95 -0.51 -11.09 15.32
N ASP A 96 -0.18 -12.26 14.74
CA ASP A 96 0.45 -13.37 15.45
C ASP A 96 1.82 -12.99 16.01
N ALA A 97 2.56 -12.16 15.28
CA ALA A 97 3.82 -11.56 15.74
C ALA A 97 3.63 -10.47 16.82
N LYS A 98 2.37 -10.15 17.21
CA LYS A 98 2.02 -9.07 18.17
C LYS A 98 2.48 -7.67 17.73
N LEU A 99 2.55 -7.46 16.43
CA LEU A 99 2.96 -6.21 15.79
C LEU A 99 1.78 -5.36 15.28
N ALA A 100 0.53 -5.79 15.48
CA ALA A 100 -0.64 -4.97 15.22
C ALA A 100 -1.00 -4.14 16.48
N ASP A 101 -1.33 -2.86 16.26
CA ASP A 101 -1.91 -1.97 17.28
C ASP A 101 -3.43 -1.94 17.09
N GLY A 102 -4.12 -2.73 17.90
CA GLY A 102 -5.55 -2.98 17.80
C GLY A 102 -5.92 -4.10 16.81
N VAL A 103 -7.20 -4.15 16.47
CA VAL A 103 -7.77 -5.15 15.56
C VAL A 103 -7.72 -4.63 14.12
N PRO A 104 -7.19 -5.41 13.16
CA PRO A 104 -7.23 -5.03 11.75
C PRO A 104 -8.66 -4.79 11.27
N THR A 105 -8.81 -3.77 10.43
CA THR A 105 -10.12 -3.38 9.87
C THR A 105 -10.15 -3.68 8.37
N ALA A 106 -11.22 -4.33 7.88
CA ALA A 106 -11.45 -4.40 6.44
C ALA A 106 -11.85 -3.03 5.92
N PHE A 107 -11.21 -2.56 4.87
CA PHE A 107 -11.49 -1.24 4.29
C PHE A 107 -11.93 -1.30 2.84
N ALA A 108 -11.70 -2.42 2.14
CA ALA A 108 -12.11 -2.61 0.75
C ALA A 108 -12.24 -4.09 0.40
N THR A 109 -12.91 -4.35 -0.73
CA THR A 109 -12.87 -5.63 -1.45
C THR A 109 -12.51 -5.39 -2.91
N ASN A 110 -12.05 -6.45 -3.59
CA ASN A 110 -11.71 -6.44 -5.01
C ASN A 110 -12.07 -7.77 -5.65
N ARG A 111 -12.16 -7.80 -6.98
CA ARG A 111 -12.48 -8.99 -7.76
C ARG A 111 -11.35 -9.28 -8.73
N LEU A 112 -11.21 -10.54 -9.12
CA LEU A 112 -10.25 -10.92 -10.14
C LEU A 112 -10.79 -10.61 -11.53
N GLU A 113 -9.88 -10.35 -12.46
CA GLU A 113 -10.13 -10.17 -13.88
C GLU A 113 -8.95 -10.73 -14.66
N ILE A 114 -9.19 -11.24 -15.86
CA ILE A 114 -8.12 -11.64 -16.75
C ILE A 114 -7.69 -10.39 -17.52
N ALA A 115 -6.46 -9.94 -17.32
CA ALA A 115 -5.85 -8.94 -18.17
C ALA A 115 -5.28 -9.65 -19.41
N VAL A 116 -5.63 -9.18 -20.59
CA VAL A 116 -5.06 -9.66 -21.85
C VAL A 116 -4.41 -8.51 -22.62
N ALA A 117 -3.46 -8.81 -23.49
CA ALA A 117 -2.82 -7.81 -24.33
C ALA A 117 -3.87 -6.96 -25.08
N ALA A 118 -3.56 -5.69 -25.33
CA ALA A 118 -4.48 -4.75 -25.96
C ALA A 118 -5.09 -5.32 -27.26
N GLY A 119 -6.42 -5.22 -27.38
CA GLY A 119 -7.14 -5.78 -28.51
C GLY A 119 -7.34 -7.29 -28.48
N ASN A 120 -6.84 -7.98 -27.45
CA ASN A 120 -7.05 -9.42 -27.24
C ASN A 120 -6.72 -10.29 -28.47
N PRO A 121 -5.50 -10.28 -28.99
CA PRO A 121 -5.15 -10.96 -30.24
C PRO A 121 -5.30 -12.48 -30.16
N LYS A 122 -5.23 -13.05 -28.96
CA LYS A 122 -5.43 -14.49 -28.70
C LYS A 122 -6.91 -14.87 -28.51
N ARG A 123 -7.82 -13.89 -28.51
CA ARG A 123 -9.28 -14.12 -28.34
C ARG A 123 -9.60 -14.88 -27.04
N ILE A 124 -8.88 -14.57 -25.96
CA ILE A 124 -9.12 -15.14 -24.63
C ILE A 124 -10.43 -14.57 -24.09
N GLY A 125 -11.43 -15.42 -23.85
CA GLY A 125 -12.75 -15.02 -23.35
C GLY A 125 -13.12 -15.66 -22.01
N SER A 126 -12.27 -16.56 -21.49
CA SER A 126 -12.55 -17.29 -20.26
C SER A 126 -11.26 -17.79 -19.58
N LEU A 127 -11.38 -18.29 -18.34
CA LEU A 127 -10.27 -18.97 -17.66
C LEU A 127 -9.81 -20.22 -18.41
N ALA A 128 -10.73 -20.94 -19.12
CA ALA A 128 -10.39 -22.13 -19.90
C ALA A 128 -9.43 -21.82 -21.05
N ASP A 129 -9.54 -20.64 -21.63
CA ASP A 129 -8.69 -20.23 -22.74
C ASP A 129 -7.22 -20.01 -22.32
N LEU A 130 -6.97 -19.79 -21.02
CA LEU A 130 -5.62 -19.66 -20.50
C LEU A 130 -4.79 -20.95 -20.58
N ALA A 131 -5.45 -22.11 -20.72
CA ALA A 131 -4.81 -23.40 -20.90
C ALA A 131 -4.55 -23.77 -22.36
N GLN A 132 -4.92 -22.90 -23.32
CA GLN A 132 -4.70 -23.16 -24.74
C GLN A 132 -3.22 -23.14 -25.09
N SER A 133 -2.82 -24.06 -25.99
CA SER A 133 -1.46 -24.10 -26.53
C SER A 133 -1.08 -22.78 -27.20
N GLY A 134 0.09 -22.26 -26.88
CA GLY A 134 0.61 -21.01 -27.46
C GLY A 134 0.09 -19.73 -26.78
N VAL A 135 -0.65 -19.83 -25.66
CA VAL A 135 -0.92 -18.71 -24.76
C VAL A 135 0.24 -18.53 -23.77
N VAL A 136 0.84 -17.35 -23.76
CA VAL A 136 1.87 -16.96 -22.81
C VAL A 136 1.15 -16.40 -21.58
N LEU A 137 0.89 -17.28 -20.58
CA LEU A 137 0.25 -16.92 -19.32
C LEU A 137 1.31 -16.54 -18.28
N VAL A 138 1.10 -15.44 -17.57
CA VAL A 138 1.87 -15.07 -16.38
C VAL A 138 0.95 -14.88 -15.17
N LEU A 139 1.37 -15.32 -14.00
CA LEU A 139 0.64 -15.18 -12.74
C LEU A 139 1.58 -14.61 -11.67
N ALA A 140 1.03 -14.05 -10.62
CA ALA A 140 1.81 -13.80 -9.42
C ALA A 140 2.17 -15.14 -8.74
N ALA A 141 3.27 -15.17 -7.98
CA ALA A 141 3.68 -16.36 -7.26
C ALA A 141 2.57 -16.85 -6.29
N PRO A 142 2.45 -18.16 -6.01
CA PRO A 142 1.41 -18.69 -5.12
C PRO A 142 1.41 -18.11 -3.70
N THR A 143 2.53 -17.58 -3.26
CA THR A 143 2.69 -16.92 -1.95
C THR A 143 2.17 -15.48 -1.93
N VAL A 144 1.90 -14.91 -3.10
CA VAL A 144 1.34 -13.56 -3.28
C VAL A 144 -0.19 -13.68 -3.29
N PRO A 145 -0.95 -12.76 -2.65
CA PRO A 145 -2.41 -12.84 -2.62
C PRO A 145 -3.05 -13.02 -4.00
N ALA A 146 -2.66 -12.22 -4.99
CA ALA A 146 -3.18 -12.33 -6.36
C ALA A 146 -2.89 -13.69 -7.00
N GLY A 147 -1.71 -14.26 -6.77
CA GLY A 147 -1.34 -15.59 -7.27
C GLY A 147 -2.17 -16.70 -6.61
N LYS A 148 -2.31 -16.65 -5.29
CA LYS A 148 -3.17 -17.57 -4.56
C LYS A 148 -4.62 -17.52 -5.07
N TYR A 149 -5.19 -16.33 -5.19
CA TYR A 149 -6.55 -16.16 -5.68
C TYR A 149 -6.72 -16.57 -7.15
N ALA A 150 -5.69 -16.34 -7.99
CA ALA A 150 -5.68 -16.83 -9.37
C ALA A 150 -5.76 -18.36 -9.45
N LEU A 151 -4.96 -19.06 -8.61
CA LEU A 151 -5.01 -20.52 -8.51
C LEU A 151 -6.35 -21.02 -7.96
N ASP A 152 -6.93 -20.33 -6.97
CA ASP A 152 -8.26 -20.66 -6.44
C ASP A 152 -9.34 -20.50 -7.53
N ALA A 153 -9.28 -19.47 -8.38
CA ALA A 153 -10.20 -19.23 -9.48
C ALA A 153 -10.06 -20.31 -10.59
N LEU A 154 -8.82 -20.64 -10.97
CA LEU A 154 -8.54 -21.71 -11.92
C LEU A 154 -9.04 -23.06 -11.40
N THR A 155 -8.85 -23.34 -10.13
CA THR A 155 -9.36 -24.56 -9.47
C THR A 155 -10.88 -24.62 -9.51
N LYS A 156 -11.58 -23.52 -9.17
CA LYS A 156 -13.04 -23.42 -9.26
C LYS A 156 -13.55 -23.63 -10.70
N ALA A 157 -12.77 -23.19 -11.67
CA ALA A 157 -13.09 -23.37 -13.09
C ALA A 157 -12.77 -24.77 -13.61
N GLY A 158 -12.07 -25.62 -12.84
CA GLY A 158 -11.57 -26.91 -13.30
C GLY A 158 -10.50 -26.80 -14.39
N VAL A 159 -9.76 -25.68 -14.42
CA VAL A 159 -8.77 -25.36 -15.45
C VAL A 159 -7.36 -25.60 -14.88
N ASN A 160 -6.57 -26.41 -15.61
CA ASN A 160 -5.15 -26.58 -15.35
C ASN A 160 -4.37 -25.73 -16.36
N ALA A 161 -4.05 -24.48 -15.98
CA ALA A 161 -3.24 -23.58 -16.78
C ALA A 161 -1.91 -23.32 -16.05
N GLU A 162 -0.80 -23.57 -16.73
CA GLU A 162 0.54 -23.40 -16.18
C GLU A 162 1.14 -22.08 -16.66
N PRO A 163 1.49 -21.15 -15.75
CA PRO A 163 2.14 -19.91 -16.13
C PRO A 163 3.60 -20.17 -16.57
N VAL A 164 4.04 -19.46 -17.60
CA VAL A 164 5.44 -19.49 -18.05
C VAL A 164 6.37 -18.78 -17.07
N SER A 165 5.84 -17.88 -16.23
CA SER A 165 6.57 -17.24 -15.14
C SER A 165 5.65 -16.85 -14.00
N GLN A 166 6.26 -16.75 -12.81
CA GLN A 166 5.59 -16.33 -11.57
C GLN A 166 6.19 -15.02 -11.08
N GLU A 167 5.35 -14.02 -10.95
CA GLU A 167 5.77 -12.65 -10.67
C GLU A 167 5.76 -12.35 -9.16
N VAL A 168 6.58 -11.39 -8.77
CA VAL A 168 6.76 -10.97 -7.36
C VAL A 168 5.54 -10.29 -6.77
N ASP A 169 4.69 -9.69 -7.61
CA ASP A 169 3.42 -9.06 -7.23
C ASP A 169 2.48 -8.93 -8.45
N VAL A 170 1.25 -8.46 -8.21
CA VAL A 170 0.23 -8.33 -9.26
C VAL A 170 0.55 -7.25 -10.30
N ARG A 171 1.28 -6.20 -9.92
CA ARG A 171 1.67 -5.14 -10.87
C ARG A 171 2.76 -5.61 -11.83
N ALA A 172 3.63 -6.52 -11.41
CA ALA A 172 4.58 -7.17 -12.31
C ALA A 172 3.85 -8.04 -13.35
N VAL A 173 2.77 -8.75 -12.97
CA VAL A 173 1.89 -9.47 -13.92
C VAL A 173 1.28 -8.50 -14.92
N LEU A 174 0.61 -7.44 -14.43
CA LEU A 174 -0.03 -6.43 -15.27
C LEU A 174 0.96 -5.80 -16.26
N ASN A 175 2.17 -5.49 -15.79
CA ASN A 175 3.21 -4.86 -16.61
C ASN A 175 3.62 -5.76 -17.77
N LYS A 176 3.85 -7.06 -17.55
CA LYS A 176 4.20 -8.01 -18.62
C LYS A 176 3.11 -8.09 -19.69
N VAL A 177 1.84 -8.13 -19.27
CA VAL A 177 0.72 -8.13 -20.23
C VAL A 177 0.64 -6.79 -20.97
N SER A 178 0.78 -5.67 -20.30
CA SER A 178 0.68 -4.34 -20.90
C SER A 178 1.84 -4.00 -21.84
N LEU A 179 2.98 -4.66 -21.69
CA LEU A 179 4.15 -4.54 -22.57
C LEU A 179 4.12 -5.55 -23.73
N GLY A 180 3.15 -6.47 -23.75
CA GLY A 180 3.06 -7.53 -24.76
C GLY A 180 4.09 -8.65 -24.55
N GLU A 181 4.72 -8.73 -23.38
CA GLU A 181 5.62 -9.83 -22.98
C GLU A 181 4.84 -11.09 -22.59
N ALA A 182 3.56 -10.93 -22.28
CA ALA A 182 2.62 -12.00 -21.99
C ALA A 182 1.29 -11.74 -22.72
N ASP A 183 0.61 -12.82 -23.11
CA ASP A 183 -0.72 -12.74 -23.73
C ASP A 183 -1.80 -12.47 -22.69
N ALA A 184 -1.65 -13.04 -21.50
CA ALA A 184 -2.62 -12.93 -20.40
C ALA A 184 -1.99 -13.06 -19.01
N GLY A 185 -2.72 -12.52 -18.03
CA GLY A 185 -2.49 -12.72 -16.61
C GLY A 185 -3.77 -12.55 -15.80
N ILE A 186 -3.87 -13.18 -14.64
CA ILE A 186 -4.98 -12.96 -13.72
C ILE A 186 -4.54 -11.88 -12.70
N VAL A 187 -5.29 -10.79 -12.68
CA VAL A 187 -5.03 -9.60 -11.87
C VAL A 187 -6.33 -9.16 -11.18
N TYR A 188 -6.38 -7.98 -10.59
CA TYR A 188 -7.63 -7.43 -10.06
C TYR A 188 -8.28 -6.47 -11.07
N VAL A 189 -9.60 -6.28 -10.95
CA VAL A 189 -10.36 -5.27 -11.70
C VAL A 189 -9.73 -3.88 -11.61
N THR A 190 -9.21 -3.52 -10.43
CA THR A 190 -8.51 -2.25 -10.21
C THR A 190 -7.23 -2.13 -11.03
N ASP A 191 -6.52 -3.23 -11.26
CA ASP A 191 -5.29 -3.26 -12.06
C ASP A 191 -5.61 -3.03 -13.54
N VAL A 192 -6.63 -3.73 -14.06
CA VAL A 192 -7.12 -3.54 -15.44
C VAL A 192 -7.57 -2.10 -15.64
N LYS A 193 -8.36 -1.56 -14.71
CA LYS A 193 -8.80 -0.17 -14.74
C LYS A 193 -7.64 0.81 -14.77
N SER A 194 -6.60 0.58 -13.98
CA SER A 194 -5.41 1.45 -13.94
C SER A 194 -4.56 1.38 -15.20
N ALA A 195 -4.55 0.24 -15.88
CA ALA A 195 -3.84 0.08 -17.15
C ALA A 195 -4.53 0.83 -18.30
N GLY A 196 -5.84 1.06 -18.22
CA GLY A 196 -6.62 1.69 -19.27
C GLY A 196 -6.52 0.92 -20.60
N SER A 197 -6.25 1.60 -21.70
CA SER A 197 -6.16 1.00 -23.02
C SER A 197 -4.94 0.09 -23.27
N ARG A 198 -4.02 -0.01 -22.32
CA ARG A 198 -2.82 -0.84 -22.47
C ARG A 198 -3.10 -2.34 -22.36
N VAL A 199 -4.24 -2.69 -21.74
CA VAL A 199 -4.74 -4.06 -21.66
C VAL A 199 -6.23 -4.08 -21.94
N THR A 200 -6.76 -5.27 -22.24
CA THR A 200 -8.21 -5.52 -22.27
C THR A 200 -8.56 -6.41 -21.07
N GLY A 201 -9.61 -6.07 -20.34
CA GLY A 201 -10.14 -6.90 -19.26
C GLY A 201 -11.11 -7.95 -19.80
N VAL A 202 -11.02 -9.18 -19.26
CA VAL A 202 -11.99 -10.25 -19.50
C VAL A 202 -12.55 -10.68 -18.15
N GLU A 203 -13.85 -10.54 -18.00
CA GLU A 203 -14.54 -10.81 -16.75
C GLU A 203 -14.52 -12.31 -16.39
N ILE A 204 -14.28 -12.61 -15.12
CA ILE A 204 -14.39 -13.96 -14.56
C ILE A 204 -15.81 -14.15 -14.04
N PRO A 205 -16.55 -15.19 -14.49
CA PRO A 205 -17.92 -15.47 -14.04
C PRO A 205 -18.02 -15.64 -12.53
N GLU A 206 -19.15 -15.25 -11.93
CA GLU A 206 -19.37 -15.25 -10.48
C GLU A 206 -19.05 -16.58 -9.81
N GLN A 207 -19.40 -17.71 -10.46
CA GLN A 207 -19.18 -19.06 -9.94
C GLN A 207 -17.69 -19.43 -9.82
N GLN A 208 -16.83 -18.76 -10.61
CA GLN A 208 -15.38 -18.96 -10.65
C GLN A 208 -14.63 -17.84 -9.93
N GLN A 209 -15.35 -16.78 -9.54
CA GLN A 209 -14.77 -15.57 -8.96
C GLN A 209 -14.22 -15.82 -7.54
N VAL A 210 -13.18 -15.09 -7.21
CA VAL A 210 -12.62 -14.96 -5.85
C VAL A 210 -12.63 -13.51 -5.46
N VAL A 211 -13.34 -13.19 -4.38
CA VAL A 211 -13.37 -11.83 -3.82
C VAL A 211 -12.21 -11.68 -2.85
N ALA A 212 -11.31 -10.77 -3.16
CA ALA A 212 -10.21 -10.40 -2.30
C ALA A 212 -10.68 -9.38 -1.24
N ARG A 213 -10.46 -9.68 0.02
CA ARG A 213 -10.72 -8.78 1.15
C ARG A 213 -9.44 -8.06 1.53
N TYR A 214 -9.52 -6.74 1.74
CA TYR A 214 -8.38 -5.89 2.05
C TYR A 214 -8.46 -5.40 3.50
N PRO A 215 -7.74 -6.04 4.42
CA PRO A 215 -7.57 -5.55 5.78
C PRO A 215 -6.42 -4.54 5.87
N ILE A 216 -6.54 -3.64 6.85
CA ILE A 216 -5.53 -2.66 7.21
C ILE A 216 -5.29 -2.70 8.72
N ALA A 217 -4.05 -2.51 9.14
CA ALA A 217 -3.66 -2.44 10.54
C ALA A 217 -2.66 -1.31 10.77
N VAL A 218 -2.76 -0.66 11.94
CA VAL A 218 -1.68 0.16 12.45
C VAL A 218 -0.59 -0.75 13.00
N VAL A 219 0.67 -0.44 12.71
CA VAL A 219 1.80 -1.24 13.18
C VAL A 219 2.19 -0.77 14.58
N LYS A 220 2.27 -1.73 15.50
CA LYS A 220 2.64 -1.47 16.90
C LYS A 220 4.06 -0.92 17.00
N GLY A 221 4.25 0.09 17.83
CA GLY A 221 5.54 0.77 17.96
C GLY A 221 5.76 1.89 16.95
N SER A 222 4.78 2.17 16.09
CA SER A 222 4.78 3.36 15.26
C SER A 222 4.98 4.62 16.09
N LYS A 223 5.94 5.46 15.71
CA LYS A 223 6.14 6.79 16.32
C LYS A 223 5.02 7.77 15.96
N ASN A 224 4.21 7.43 14.98
CA ASN A 224 3.09 8.20 14.44
C ASN A 224 1.73 7.54 14.68
N ALA A 225 1.56 6.68 15.71
CA ALA A 225 0.38 5.84 15.92
C ALA A 225 -0.94 6.62 15.81
N ALA A 226 -1.06 7.79 16.45
CA ALA A 226 -2.27 8.62 16.35
C ALA A 226 -2.57 9.09 14.92
N LEU A 227 -1.53 9.38 14.11
CA LEU A 227 -1.68 9.75 12.70
C LEU A 227 -2.04 8.52 11.85
N ALA A 228 -1.46 7.37 12.16
CA ALA A 228 -1.75 6.09 11.51
C ALA A 228 -3.22 5.69 11.72
N HIS A 229 -3.75 5.78 12.95
CA HIS A 229 -5.18 5.54 13.21
C HIS A 229 -6.07 6.51 12.43
N ARG A 230 -5.74 7.80 12.40
CA ARG A 230 -6.50 8.78 11.60
C ARG A 230 -6.50 8.46 10.10
N PHE A 231 -5.39 7.91 9.56
CA PHE A 231 -5.34 7.48 8.17
C PHE A 231 -6.24 6.27 7.92
N VAL A 232 -6.24 5.28 8.83
CA VAL A 232 -7.16 4.13 8.77
C VAL A 232 -8.61 4.60 8.84
N ASP A 233 -8.95 5.49 9.78
CA ASP A 233 -10.29 6.07 9.93
C ASP A 233 -10.71 6.83 8.66
N TYR A 234 -9.79 7.57 8.05
CA TYR A 234 -10.06 8.25 6.78
C TYR A 234 -10.40 7.25 5.67
N LEU A 235 -9.66 6.14 5.52
CA LEU A 235 -9.91 5.16 4.46
C LEU A 235 -11.30 4.49 4.59
N VAL A 236 -11.80 4.28 5.81
CA VAL A 236 -13.13 3.71 6.03
C VAL A 236 -14.24 4.77 6.02
N SER A 237 -13.91 6.06 6.04
CA SER A 237 -14.88 7.15 5.97
C SER A 237 -15.53 7.26 4.59
N PRO A 238 -16.70 7.94 4.47
CA PRO A 238 -17.30 8.18 3.16
C PRO A 238 -16.36 8.83 2.14
N ALA A 239 -15.48 9.73 2.58
CA ALA A 239 -14.52 10.42 1.71
C ALA A 239 -13.45 9.45 1.19
N GLY A 240 -12.83 8.66 2.06
CA GLY A 240 -11.86 7.64 1.67
C GLY A 240 -12.47 6.55 0.78
N GLN A 241 -13.68 6.11 1.11
CA GLN A 241 -14.42 5.13 0.30
C GLN A 241 -14.77 5.67 -1.10
N SER A 242 -15.09 6.96 -1.22
CA SER A 242 -15.31 7.60 -2.53
C SER A 242 -14.04 7.54 -3.38
N VAL A 243 -12.89 7.89 -2.79
CA VAL A 243 -11.61 7.82 -3.50
C VAL A 243 -11.30 6.39 -3.95
N LEU A 244 -11.47 5.38 -3.10
CA LEU A 244 -11.20 3.99 -3.45
C LEU A 244 -12.12 3.49 -4.58
N ALA A 245 -13.40 3.88 -4.57
CA ALA A 245 -14.37 3.54 -5.61
C ALA A 245 -14.00 4.13 -6.99
N GLU A 246 -13.35 5.30 -7.05
CA GLU A 246 -12.83 5.87 -8.30
C GLU A 246 -11.84 4.92 -8.99
N PHE A 247 -11.13 4.11 -8.24
CA PHE A 247 -10.16 3.13 -8.74
C PHE A 247 -10.74 1.72 -8.91
N GLY A 248 -12.03 1.50 -8.60
CA GLY A 248 -12.71 0.22 -8.81
C GLY A 248 -12.76 -0.69 -7.58
N PHE A 249 -12.31 -0.24 -6.42
CA PHE A 249 -12.53 -0.97 -5.17
C PHE A 249 -14.00 -0.92 -4.76
N SER A 250 -14.48 -2.01 -4.16
CA SER A 250 -15.79 -2.08 -3.52
C SER A 250 -15.65 -1.97 -2.00
N LYS A 251 -16.75 -1.60 -1.34
CA LYS A 251 -16.81 -1.61 0.13
C LYS A 251 -16.63 -3.03 0.68
N PRO A 252 -16.14 -3.18 1.93
CA PRO A 252 -16.04 -4.47 2.61
C PRO A 252 -17.35 -5.20 2.75
#